data_ddbdfea5641a804e05c3077ab428cc22
#
_entry.id   ddbdfea5641a804e05c3077ab428cc22
#
_cell.length_a   1.000
_cell.length_b   1.000
_cell.length_c   1.000
_cell.angle_alpha   90.00
_cell.angle_beta   90.00
_cell.angle_gamma   90.00
#
_symmetry.space_group_name_H-M   'P 1'
#
loop_
_entity.id
_entity.type
_entity.pdbx_description
1 polymer ?
#
loop_
_entity_poly.entity_id
_entity_poly.type
_entity_poly.pdbx_seq_one_letter_code
_entity_poly.pdbx_strand_id
1 'polypeptide(L)'
;MKKEHLSESEKMQDELEPIPEKREGPVVHPTEFDESDDLEMAKSIESNLLDGNGIERYKSPEIRSVDELQLLRFDDPFLQRVPAPFRFEDMDEHGGLEPKEIKERLLKVMIRDGGVGLSANQVGINAACFVIGDGKEFEKIFINPKIVGVGEEQDSNKEGCLSFPGLYLMVKRPTKCVIQYWDEEGEEIQEEYQGVSARVILHEYDHMLGQNFTMRVSRVKLERALKALSKKTKKYQRNKAKS
;
A
#
# COMPACT_ATOMS: atom_id res chain seq x y z
N MET A 1 -13.13 51.17 34.45
CA MET A 1 -12.20 50.23 33.78
C MET A 1 -12.84 48.85 33.77
N LYS A 2 -13.44 48.47 32.64
CA LYS A 2 -14.02 47.12 32.44
C LYS A 2 -12.91 46.21 31.93
N LYS A 3 -12.63 45.13 32.61
CA LYS A 3 -11.76 44.04 32.09
C LYS A 3 -12.63 43.17 31.20
N GLU A 4 -12.32 43.15 29.90
CA GLU A 4 -12.89 42.23 28.96
C GLU A 4 -12.27 40.84 29.19
N HIS A 5 -13.12 39.85 29.45
CA HIS A 5 -12.76 38.45 29.48
C HIS A 5 -12.81 37.91 28.06
N LEU A 6 -11.65 37.63 27.48
CA LEU A 6 -11.54 36.86 26.24
C LEU A 6 -11.97 35.40 26.48
N SER A 7 -12.70 34.84 25.54
CA SER A 7 -13.19 33.46 25.60
C SER A 7 -12.06 32.42 25.47
N GLU A 8 -12.26 31.22 26.02
CA GLU A 8 -11.26 30.16 25.99
C GLU A 8 -10.85 29.75 24.55
N SER A 9 -11.72 29.97 23.56
CA SER A 9 -11.42 29.73 22.13
C SER A 9 -10.41 30.72 21.53
N GLU A 10 -10.35 31.96 22.05
CA GLU A 10 -9.39 32.98 21.60
C GLU A 10 -8.00 32.79 22.21
N LYS A 11 -7.89 32.07 23.34
CA LYS A 11 -6.60 31.73 23.97
C LYS A 11 -5.88 30.54 23.31
N MET A 12 -6.58 29.70 22.54
CA MET A 12 -5.99 28.55 21.84
C MET A 12 -5.38 28.90 20.49
N GLN A 13 -5.59 30.11 19.96
CA GLN A 13 -5.02 30.54 18.68
C GLN A 13 -3.61 31.16 18.79
N ASP A 14 -3.14 31.51 19.98
CA ASP A 14 -1.84 32.18 20.20
C ASP A 14 -0.70 31.20 20.58
N GLU A 15 -0.94 29.88 20.67
CA GLU A 15 0.11 28.88 21.00
C GLU A 15 0.53 28.01 19.81
N LEU A 16 0.18 28.39 18.58
CA LEU A 16 0.76 27.75 17.40
C LEU A 16 2.11 28.39 17.10
N GLU A 17 3.19 27.74 17.55
CA GLU A 17 4.52 28.09 17.10
C GLU A 17 4.59 28.04 15.56
N PRO A 18 5.23 29.02 14.91
CA PRO A 18 5.35 29.02 13.45
C PRO A 18 6.11 27.78 12.99
N ILE A 19 5.55 27.08 12.01
CA ILE A 19 6.18 25.92 11.34
C ILE A 19 7.54 26.38 10.86
N PRO A 20 8.65 25.75 11.27
CA PRO A 20 9.98 26.16 10.83
C PRO A 20 10.10 25.96 9.32
N GLU A 21 10.53 27.04 8.62
CA GLU A 21 10.86 26.99 7.21
C GLU A 21 11.76 25.80 6.87
N LYS A 22 11.39 25.10 5.82
CA LYS A 22 12.08 24.05 5.06
C LYS A 22 13.52 23.77 5.54
N ARG A 23 13.70 22.72 6.32
CA ARG A 23 14.97 21.99 6.37
C ARG A 23 14.89 20.87 5.33
N GLU A 24 15.62 21.03 4.23
CA GLU A 24 15.88 19.94 3.31
C GLU A 24 16.68 18.87 4.06
N GLY A 25 15.98 17.85 4.55
CA GLY A 25 16.62 16.64 5.05
C GLY A 25 17.22 15.85 3.89
N PRO A 26 18.25 15.01 4.12
CA PRO A 26 18.88 14.24 3.07
C PRO A 26 17.83 13.37 2.37
N VAL A 27 17.68 13.58 1.06
CA VAL A 27 16.89 12.73 0.18
C VAL A 27 17.62 11.39 0.11
N VAL A 28 17.13 10.41 0.85
CA VAL A 28 17.59 9.04 0.70
C VAL A 28 16.94 8.52 -0.58
N HIS A 29 17.71 8.52 -1.68
CA HIS A 29 17.29 7.84 -2.90
C HIS A 29 17.04 6.37 -2.59
N PRO A 30 16.01 5.73 -3.20
CA PRO A 30 15.86 4.28 -3.13
C PRO A 30 17.19 3.65 -3.55
N THR A 31 17.72 2.76 -2.73
CA THR A 31 18.93 1.99 -3.07
C THR A 31 18.69 1.31 -4.40
N GLU A 32 19.65 1.43 -5.32
CA GLU A 32 19.66 0.71 -6.59
C GLU A 32 19.48 -0.77 -6.30
N PHE A 33 18.34 -1.33 -6.73
CA PHE A 33 18.07 -2.77 -6.69
C PHE A 33 18.64 -3.38 -7.97
N ASP A 34 19.30 -4.52 -7.82
CA ASP A 34 19.76 -5.31 -8.96
C ASP A 34 18.55 -6.05 -9.56
N GLU A 35 18.12 -5.66 -10.78
CA GLU A 35 16.98 -6.24 -11.49
C GLU A 35 17.12 -7.77 -11.68
N SER A 36 18.33 -8.31 -11.66
CA SER A 36 18.59 -9.74 -11.82
C SER A 36 18.17 -10.56 -10.59
N ASP A 37 18.34 -10.00 -9.38
CA ASP A 37 17.95 -10.63 -8.11
C ASP A 37 16.43 -10.65 -7.94
N ASP A 38 15.74 -9.62 -8.44
CA ASP A 38 14.28 -9.49 -8.36
C ASP A 38 13.57 -10.53 -9.22
N LEU A 39 14.08 -10.80 -10.42
CA LEU A 39 13.52 -11.81 -11.31
C LEU A 39 13.70 -13.24 -10.78
N GLU A 40 14.85 -13.56 -10.18
CA GLU A 40 15.08 -14.84 -9.52
C GLU A 40 14.21 -15.00 -8.25
N MET A 41 14.00 -13.91 -7.50
CA MET A 41 13.12 -13.91 -6.34
C MET A 41 11.66 -14.15 -6.72
N ALA A 42 11.17 -13.51 -7.79
CA ALA A 42 9.83 -13.75 -8.32
C ALA A 42 9.65 -15.23 -8.74
N LYS A 43 10.61 -15.80 -9.46
CA LYS A 43 10.60 -17.24 -9.83
C LYS A 43 10.65 -18.17 -8.63
N SER A 44 11.39 -17.81 -7.57
CA SER A 44 11.46 -18.60 -6.32
C SER A 44 10.15 -18.55 -5.54
N ILE A 45 9.44 -17.41 -5.55
CA ILE A 45 8.10 -17.27 -4.96
C ILE A 45 7.12 -18.16 -5.75
N GLU A 46 7.14 -18.09 -7.06
CA GLU A 46 6.32 -18.89 -7.96
C GLU A 46 6.54 -20.39 -7.73
N SER A 47 7.81 -20.83 -7.71
CA SER A 47 8.19 -22.24 -7.50
C SER A 47 7.77 -22.80 -6.13
N ASN A 48 7.84 -21.99 -5.05
CA ASN A 48 7.51 -22.43 -3.69
C ASN A 48 6.00 -22.39 -3.36
N LEU A 49 5.21 -21.63 -4.12
CA LEU A 49 3.74 -21.56 -3.96
C LEU A 49 3.00 -22.47 -4.95
N LEU A 50 3.68 -22.89 -6.04
CA LEU A 50 3.12 -23.72 -7.09
C LEU A 50 3.47 -25.23 -6.96
N ASP A 51 3.86 -25.70 -5.77
CA ASP A 51 4.06 -27.15 -5.52
C ASP A 51 2.79 -27.95 -5.91
N GLY A 52 2.67 -28.25 -7.19
CA GLY A 52 2.16 -29.50 -7.77
C GLY A 52 0.68 -29.88 -7.56
N ASN A 53 -0.16 -29.09 -6.92
CA ASN A 53 -1.57 -29.42 -6.76
C ASN A 53 -2.49 -28.28 -7.22
N GLY A 54 -2.73 -28.20 -8.52
CA GLY A 54 -4.01 -27.76 -9.08
C GLY A 54 -4.47 -26.34 -8.79
N ILE A 55 -3.55 -25.38 -8.63
CA ILE A 55 -3.92 -23.97 -8.75
C ILE A 55 -3.86 -23.66 -10.25
N GLU A 56 -5.02 -23.61 -10.89
CA GLU A 56 -5.13 -23.09 -12.25
C GLU A 56 -4.35 -21.77 -12.33
N ARG A 57 -3.49 -21.62 -13.35
CA ARG A 57 -2.77 -20.37 -13.60
C ARG A 57 -3.78 -19.23 -13.60
N TYR A 58 -3.66 -18.35 -12.62
CA TYR A 58 -4.51 -17.17 -12.54
C TYR A 58 -4.32 -16.36 -13.82
N LYS A 59 -5.38 -16.27 -14.63
CA LYS A 59 -5.44 -15.31 -15.73
C LYS A 59 -5.84 -13.99 -15.13
N SER A 60 -5.02 -12.94 -15.36
CA SER A 60 -5.42 -11.56 -15.08
C SER A 60 -6.87 -11.37 -15.48
N PRO A 61 -7.76 -10.92 -14.60
CA PRO A 61 -9.09 -10.58 -15.03
C PRO A 61 -8.93 -9.48 -16.09
N GLU A 62 -9.38 -9.75 -17.31
CA GLU A 62 -9.77 -8.64 -18.17
C GLU A 62 -10.74 -7.82 -17.31
N ILE A 63 -10.57 -6.49 -17.24
CA ILE A 63 -11.48 -5.60 -16.52
C ILE A 63 -12.86 -5.79 -17.15
N ARG A 64 -13.61 -6.80 -16.66
CA ARG A 64 -14.87 -7.25 -17.29
C ARG A 64 -16.07 -6.49 -16.78
N SER A 65 -15.97 -5.95 -15.60
CA SER A 65 -16.91 -4.96 -15.09
C SER A 65 -16.26 -4.22 -13.93
N VAL A 66 -16.44 -2.94 -13.90
CA VAL A 66 -15.97 -2.05 -12.85
C VAL A 66 -16.72 -2.33 -11.53
N ASP A 67 -17.79 -3.12 -11.56
CA ASP A 67 -18.68 -3.38 -10.43
C ASP A 67 -18.18 -4.48 -9.48
N GLU A 68 -17.25 -5.35 -9.93
CA GLU A 68 -16.70 -6.43 -9.10
C GLU A 68 -15.17 -6.49 -9.17
N LEU A 69 -14.51 -5.51 -8.56
CA LEU A 69 -13.06 -5.55 -8.43
C LEU A 69 -12.62 -6.73 -7.57
N GLN A 70 -11.68 -7.53 -8.10
CA GLN A 70 -11.08 -8.66 -7.40
C GLN A 70 -9.59 -8.42 -7.19
N LEU A 71 -9.08 -8.89 -6.07
CA LEU A 71 -7.66 -8.83 -5.77
C LEU A 71 -6.86 -9.68 -6.76
N LEU A 72 -5.84 -9.07 -7.35
CA LEU A 72 -4.80 -9.77 -8.08
C LEU A 72 -3.89 -10.49 -7.09
N ARG A 73 -3.46 -11.68 -7.47
CA ARG A 73 -2.54 -12.48 -6.67
C ARG A 73 -1.10 -12.07 -6.95
N PHE A 74 -0.23 -12.37 -6.02
CA PHE A 74 1.20 -12.06 -6.04
C PHE A 74 1.95 -12.46 -7.31
N ASP A 75 1.46 -13.47 -8.03
CA ASP A 75 2.02 -14.01 -9.29
C ASP A 75 1.50 -13.29 -10.54
N ASP A 76 0.60 -12.31 -10.38
CA ASP A 76 0.13 -11.49 -11.50
C ASP A 76 1.19 -10.45 -11.89
N PRO A 77 1.66 -10.47 -13.17
CA PRO A 77 2.69 -9.54 -13.63
C PRO A 77 2.25 -8.08 -13.60
N PHE A 78 0.96 -7.80 -13.49
CA PHE A 78 0.44 -6.44 -13.35
C PHE A 78 0.90 -5.77 -12.04
N LEU A 79 1.08 -6.54 -10.97
CA LEU A 79 1.57 -6.04 -9.67
C LEU A 79 3.03 -5.56 -9.68
N GLN A 80 3.80 -5.98 -10.69
CA GLN A 80 5.21 -5.58 -10.85
C GLN A 80 5.38 -4.38 -11.79
N ARG A 81 4.29 -3.85 -12.36
CA ARG A 81 4.31 -2.67 -13.19
C ARG A 81 4.20 -1.42 -12.33
N VAL A 82 4.96 -0.38 -12.70
CA VAL A 82 4.72 0.97 -12.19
C VAL A 82 3.38 1.44 -12.77
N PRO A 83 2.37 1.77 -11.94
CA PRO A 83 1.10 2.25 -12.44
C PRO A 83 1.25 3.56 -13.20
N ALA A 84 0.39 3.79 -14.20
CA ALA A 84 0.36 5.06 -14.91
C ALA A 84 -0.07 6.21 -13.97
N PRO A 85 0.50 7.41 -14.11
CA PRO A 85 0.00 8.58 -13.41
C PRO A 85 -1.49 8.78 -13.70
N PHE A 86 -2.28 9.07 -12.67
CA PHE A 86 -3.68 9.39 -12.83
C PHE A 86 -3.83 10.76 -13.49
N ARG A 87 -4.68 10.87 -14.51
CA ARG A 87 -4.96 12.09 -15.25
C ARG A 87 -6.41 12.52 -15.01
N PHE A 88 -6.60 13.62 -14.33
CA PHE A 88 -7.93 14.15 -14.01
C PHE A 88 -8.72 14.59 -15.26
N GLU A 89 -8.02 14.93 -16.34
CA GLU A 89 -8.61 15.34 -17.61
C GLU A 89 -8.87 14.17 -18.59
N ASP A 90 -8.37 12.97 -18.31
CA ASP A 90 -8.51 11.80 -19.18
C ASP A 90 -8.89 10.55 -18.37
N MET A 91 -10.15 10.47 -18.00
CA MET A 91 -10.70 9.36 -17.21
C MET A 91 -10.72 8.04 -17.99
N ASP A 92 -10.70 8.06 -19.33
CA ASP A 92 -10.77 6.85 -20.16
C ASP A 92 -9.54 5.96 -19.97
N GLU A 93 -8.36 6.53 -19.73
CA GLU A 93 -7.14 5.76 -19.40
C GLU A 93 -7.29 4.91 -18.14
N HIS A 94 -8.19 5.29 -17.23
CA HIS A 94 -8.42 4.64 -15.93
C HIS A 94 -9.75 3.89 -15.87
N GLY A 95 -10.30 3.53 -17.05
CA GLY A 95 -11.57 2.80 -17.15
C GLY A 95 -12.80 3.68 -16.96
N GLY A 96 -12.69 4.99 -17.21
CA GLY A 96 -13.80 5.95 -17.11
C GLY A 96 -14.21 6.26 -15.67
N LEU A 97 -13.35 5.96 -14.68
CA LEU A 97 -13.66 6.12 -13.26
C LEU A 97 -13.21 7.48 -12.73
N GLU A 98 -14.10 8.17 -12.06
CA GLU A 98 -13.75 9.36 -11.28
C GLU A 98 -12.99 9.02 -9.99
N PRO A 99 -12.17 9.94 -9.45
CA PRO A 99 -11.41 9.72 -8.21
C PRO A 99 -12.25 9.23 -7.03
N LYS A 100 -13.44 9.81 -6.82
CA LYS A 100 -14.38 9.38 -5.77
C LYS A 100 -14.85 7.95 -5.95
N GLU A 101 -15.14 7.57 -7.18
CA GLU A 101 -15.58 6.23 -7.52
C GLU A 101 -14.45 5.20 -7.32
N ILE A 102 -13.21 5.53 -7.71
CA ILE A 102 -12.04 4.71 -7.43
C ILE A 102 -11.86 4.52 -5.92
N LYS A 103 -11.93 5.62 -5.15
CA LYS A 103 -11.84 5.58 -3.68
C LYS A 103 -12.86 4.63 -3.08
N GLU A 104 -14.14 4.81 -3.40
CA GLU A 104 -15.23 3.98 -2.88
C GLU A 104 -15.04 2.49 -3.20
N ARG A 105 -14.64 2.18 -4.43
CA ARG A 105 -14.41 0.80 -4.88
C ARG A 105 -13.22 0.16 -4.19
N LEU A 106 -12.10 0.86 -4.08
CA LEU A 106 -10.91 0.37 -3.38
C LEU A 106 -11.19 0.15 -1.90
N LEU A 107 -11.87 1.09 -1.23
CA LEU A 107 -12.27 0.95 0.18
C LEU A 107 -13.19 -0.26 0.38
N LYS A 108 -14.16 -0.47 -0.50
CA LYS A 108 -15.07 -1.63 -0.45
C LYS A 108 -14.31 -2.96 -0.51
N VAL A 109 -13.34 -3.08 -1.42
CA VAL A 109 -12.49 -4.28 -1.54
C VAL A 109 -11.58 -4.42 -0.31
N MET A 110 -10.92 -3.34 0.09
CA MET A 110 -10.03 -3.30 1.25
C MET A 110 -10.74 -3.79 2.52
N ILE A 111 -11.92 -3.25 2.81
CA ILE A 111 -12.71 -3.61 4.01
C ILE A 111 -13.20 -5.05 3.91
N ARG A 112 -13.74 -5.47 2.76
CA ARG A 112 -14.20 -6.84 2.52
C ARG A 112 -13.12 -7.88 2.84
N ASP A 113 -11.88 -7.59 2.45
CA ASP A 113 -10.76 -8.52 2.58
C ASP A 113 -9.92 -8.28 3.84
N GLY A 114 -10.36 -7.38 4.74
CA GLY A 114 -9.77 -7.13 6.06
C GLY A 114 -8.43 -6.38 6.01
N GLY A 115 -8.24 -5.53 4.98
CA GLY A 115 -7.08 -4.66 4.83
C GLY A 115 -7.21 -3.32 5.55
N VAL A 116 -6.11 -2.59 5.61
CA VAL A 116 -6.01 -1.21 6.11
C VAL A 116 -5.42 -0.25 5.07
N GLY A 117 -4.99 -0.81 3.93
CA GLY A 117 -4.54 -0.13 2.72
C GLY A 117 -4.80 -1.02 1.52
N LEU A 118 -4.94 -0.40 0.34
CA LEU A 118 -5.10 -1.09 -0.94
C LEU A 118 -4.74 -0.16 -2.10
N SER A 119 -3.84 -0.62 -2.95
CA SER A 119 -3.43 0.07 -4.17
C SER A 119 -4.27 -0.32 -5.37
N ALA A 120 -4.48 0.61 -6.29
CA ALA A 120 -5.30 0.42 -7.49
C ALA A 120 -4.79 -0.71 -8.39
N ASN A 121 -3.48 -0.87 -8.52
CA ASN A 121 -2.89 -1.96 -9.29
C ASN A 121 -3.15 -3.35 -8.69
N GLN A 122 -3.44 -3.47 -7.39
CA GLN A 122 -3.83 -4.74 -6.77
C GLN A 122 -5.22 -5.25 -7.20
N VAL A 123 -6.01 -4.39 -7.82
CA VAL A 123 -7.34 -4.75 -8.38
C VAL A 123 -7.40 -4.56 -9.90
N GLY A 124 -6.26 -4.42 -10.56
CA GLY A 124 -6.15 -4.33 -12.01
C GLY A 124 -6.43 -2.94 -12.61
N ILE A 125 -6.55 -1.89 -11.78
CA ILE A 125 -6.67 -0.51 -12.25
C ILE A 125 -5.26 0.06 -12.46
N ASN A 126 -4.99 0.50 -13.70
CA ASN A 126 -3.70 1.11 -14.07
C ASN A 126 -3.68 2.60 -13.71
N ALA A 127 -3.67 2.91 -12.44
CA ALA A 127 -3.63 4.27 -11.93
C ALA A 127 -2.70 4.35 -10.71
N ALA A 128 -1.87 5.38 -10.65
CA ALA A 128 -1.01 5.65 -9.51
C ALA A 128 -1.84 6.20 -8.35
N CYS A 129 -2.58 5.34 -7.67
CA CYS A 129 -3.32 5.71 -6.48
C CYS A 129 -3.49 4.53 -5.53
N PHE A 130 -3.72 4.84 -4.26
CA PHE A 130 -4.07 3.87 -3.22
C PHE A 130 -4.98 4.50 -2.18
N VAL A 131 -5.66 3.67 -1.40
CA VAL A 131 -6.45 4.08 -0.24
C VAL A 131 -5.85 3.54 1.04
N ILE A 132 -6.06 4.28 2.13
CA ILE A 132 -5.86 3.78 3.49
C ILE A 132 -7.11 4.08 4.30
N GLY A 133 -7.40 3.25 5.30
CA GLY A 133 -8.57 3.47 6.15
C GLY A 133 -8.73 2.41 7.23
N ASP A 134 -9.59 2.72 8.19
CA ASP A 134 -9.97 1.81 9.28
C ASP A 134 -11.38 1.20 9.09
N GLY A 135 -12.04 1.54 7.98
CA GLY A 135 -13.41 1.13 7.69
C GLY A 135 -14.46 1.79 8.56
N LYS A 136 -14.16 2.95 9.17
CA LYS A 136 -15.05 3.68 10.08
C LYS A 136 -15.02 5.18 9.80
N GLU A 137 -14.10 5.90 10.46
CA GLU A 137 -14.02 7.36 10.42
C GLU A 137 -12.87 7.88 9.57
N PHE A 138 -11.82 7.07 9.39
CA PHE A 138 -10.64 7.46 8.65
C PHE A 138 -10.56 6.71 7.32
N GLU A 139 -10.78 7.42 6.22
CA GLU A 139 -10.70 6.90 4.87
C GLU A 139 -10.14 7.96 3.91
N LYS A 140 -8.95 7.71 3.36
CA LYS A 140 -8.28 8.62 2.43
C LYS A 140 -7.85 7.90 1.15
N ILE A 141 -7.88 8.63 0.03
CA ILE A 141 -7.22 8.27 -1.22
C ILE A 141 -5.98 9.14 -1.42
N PHE A 142 -4.95 8.55 -1.99
CA PHE A 142 -3.70 9.19 -2.37
C PHE A 142 -3.51 9.01 -3.86
N ILE A 143 -3.70 10.06 -4.64
CA ILE A 143 -3.59 10.06 -6.11
C ILE A 143 -2.24 10.66 -6.49
N ASN A 144 -1.52 10.01 -7.41
CA ASN A 144 -0.17 10.40 -7.84
C ASN A 144 0.76 10.67 -6.64
N PRO A 145 0.84 9.76 -5.67
CA PRO A 145 1.56 10.00 -4.43
C PRO A 145 3.06 10.10 -4.68
N LYS A 146 3.72 10.93 -3.88
CA LYS A 146 5.18 11.09 -3.86
C LYS A 146 5.66 11.19 -2.41
N ILE A 147 6.54 10.29 -1.99
CA ILE A 147 7.23 10.44 -0.70
C ILE A 147 8.30 11.54 -0.87
N VAL A 148 8.14 12.62 -0.12
CA VAL A 148 9.03 13.79 -0.16
C VAL A 148 9.97 13.85 1.04
N GLY A 149 9.75 13.01 2.05
CA GLY A 149 10.64 12.88 3.20
C GLY A 149 10.35 11.61 4.02
N VAL A 150 11.36 11.12 4.73
CA VAL A 150 11.24 10.00 5.68
C VAL A 150 12.04 10.31 6.94
N GLY A 151 11.57 9.82 8.10
CA GLY A 151 12.31 9.94 9.35
C GLY A 151 13.53 9.04 9.38
N GLU A 152 14.55 9.43 10.16
CA GLU A 152 15.77 8.62 10.37
C GLU A 152 15.49 7.38 11.22
N GLU A 153 14.57 7.49 12.18
CA GLU A 153 14.18 6.39 13.05
C GLU A 153 13.45 5.32 12.24
N GLN A 154 13.86 4.07 12.46
CA GLN A 154 13.24 2.90 11.80
C GLN A 154 12.86 1.86 12.81
N ASP A 155 11.74 1.18 12.58
CA ASP A 155 11.30 0.02 13.35
C ASP A 155 11.05 -1.20 12.46
N SER A 156 11.03 -2.38 13.08
CA SER A 156 10.70 -3.64 12.40
C SER A 156 9.37 -4.16 12.92
N ASN A 157 8.39 -4.21 12.03
CA ASN A 157 7.06 -4.71 12.35
C ASN A 157 6.57 -5.73 11.33
N LYS A 158 5.58 -6.52 11.76
CA LYS A 158 4.96 -7.54 10.93
C LYS A 158 4.06 -6.88 9.87
N GLU A 159 4.33 -7.18 8.60
CA GLU A 159 3.51 -6.77 7.47
C GLU A 159 2.94 -7.97 6.74
N GLY A 160 1.75 -7.79 6.16
CA GLY A 160 1.11 -8.66 5.18
C GLY A 160 0.57 -7.83 4.04
N CYS A 161 0.20 -8.46 2.95
CA CYS A 161 -0.41 -7.81 1.79
C CYS A 161 -1.62 -8.63 1.34
N LEU A 162 -2.70 -7.97 0.93
CA LEU A 162 -3.91 -8.65 0.46
C LEU A 162 -3.65 -9.51 -0.79
N SER A 163 -2.71 -9.08 -1.65
CA SER A 163 -2.26 -9.87 -2.80
C SER A 163 -1.40 -11.10 -2.42
N PHE A 164 -0.94 -11.22 -1.16
CA PHE A 164 -0.12 -12.32 -0.64
C PHE A 164 -0.80 -13.01 0.55
N PRO A 165 -1.91 -13.72 0.34
CA PRO A 165 -2.74 -14.23 1.42
C PRO A 165 -1.96 -15.17 2.36
N GLY A 166 -1.96 -14.83 3.65
CA GLY A 166 -1.34 -15.64 4.71
C GLY A 166 0.17 -15.48 4.85
N LEU A 167 0.85 -14.75 3.96
CA LEU A 167 2.27 -14.42 4.09
C LEU A 167 2.43 -13.19 4.98
N TYR A 168 3.28 -13.31 6.01
CA TYR A 168 3.64 -12.21 6.89
C TYR A 168 5.15 -12.18 7.10
N LEU A 169 5.74 -10.97 7.01
CA LEU A 169 7.16 -10.74 7.14
C LEU A 169 7.46 -9.63 8.15
N MET A 170 8.61 -9.71 8.83
CA MET A 170 9.13 -8.61 9.65
C MET A 170 9.89 -7.66 8.75
N VAL A 171 9.25 -6.51 8.44
CA VAL A 171 9.78 -5.49 7.54
C VAL A 171 10.25 -4.29 8.33
N LYS A 172 11.45 -3.80 8.00
CA LYS A 172 12.03 -2.59 8.59
C LYS A 172 11.62 -1.38 7.74
N ARG A 173 11.00 -0.36 8.39
CA ARG A 173 10.58 0.89 7.73
C ARG A 173 10.87 2.10 8.60
N PRO A 174 11.00 3.31 7.99
CA PRO A 174 10.94 4.56 8.73
C PRO A 174 9.65 4.66 9.55
N THR A 175 9.75 5.22 10.77
CA THR A 175 8.60 5.44 11.65
C THR A 175 7.77 6.64 11.26
N LYS A 176 8.31 7.50 10.36
CA LYS A 176 7.65 8.69 9.83
C LYS A 176 7.87 8.83 8.32
N CYS A 177 6.89 9.40 7.63
CA CYS A 177 7.03 9.84 6.25
C CYS A 177 6.25 11.12 5.99
N VAL A 178 6.72 11.91 5.03
CA VAL A 178 5.99 13.05 4.45
C VAL A 178 5.64 12.68 3.03
N ILE A 179 4.35 12.78 2.70
CA ILE A 179 3.80 12.41 1.40
C ILE A 179 3.07 13.60 0.77
N GLN A 180 3.31 13.82 -0.51
CA GLN A 180 2.61 14.76 -1.37
C GLN A 180 1.71 13.96 -2.31
N TYR A 181 0.46 14.37 -2.48
CA TYR A 181 -0.55 13.66 -3.30
C TYR A 181 -1.70 14.59 -3.68
N TRP A 182 -2.57 14.14 -4.58
CA TRP A 182 -3.87 14.77 -4.83
C TRP A 182 -4.97 13.93 -4.17
N ASP A 183 -5.97 14.62 -3.60
CA ASP A 183 -7.17 13.97 -3.08
C ASP A 183 -8.22 13.69 -4.17
N GLU A 184 -9.40 13.24 -3.76
CA GLU A 184 -10.52 12.97 -4.67
C GLU A 184 -11.17 14.22 -5.26
N GLU A 185 -10.94 15.39 -4.71
CA GLU A 185 -11.35 16.69 -5.23
C GLU A 185 -10.32 17.27 -6.21
N GLY A 186 -9.14 16.66 -6.32
CA GLY A 186 -8.04 17.17 -7.15
C GLY A 186 -7.25 18.29 -6.48
N GLU A 187 -7.31 18.39 -5.16
CA GLU A 187 -6.50 19.32 -4.37
C GLU A 187 -5.15 18.70 -4.02
N GLU A 188 -4.07 19.46 -4.22
CA GLU A 188 -2.71 19.00 -3.88
C GLU A 188 -2.46 19.16 -2.39
N ILE A 189 -2.08 18.06 -1.73
CA ILE A 189 -1.90 17.98 -0.29
C ILE A 189 -0.50 17.46 0.03
N GLN A 190 0.12 18.01 1.09
CA GLN A 190 1.33 17.48 1.69
C GLN A 190 1.10 17.28 3.19
N GLU A 191 1.30 16.04 3.66
CA GLU A 191 1.06 15.68 5.06
C GLU A 191 2.18 14.79 5.60
N GLU A 192 2.45 14.92 6.92
CA GLU A 192 3.31 14.02 7.68
C GLU A 192 2.47 12.93 8.36
N TYR A 193 2.94 11.68 8.25
CA TYR A 193 2.37 10.54 8.94
C TYR A 193 3.41 9.83 9.80
N GLN A 194 2.97 9.20 10.89
CA GLN A 194 3.84 8.46 11.80
C GLN A 194 3.24 7.13 12.26
N GLY A 195 4.10 6.25 12.77
CA GLY A 195 3.69 4.95 13.32
C GLY A 195 3.04 4.04 12.29
N VAL A 196 1.86 3.52 12.61
CA VAL A 196 1.15 2.55 11.75
C VAL A 196 0.72 3.18 10.43
N SER A 197 0.23 4.42 10.44
CA SER A 197 -0.20 5.11 9.22
C SER A 197 0.97 5.34 8.26
N ALA A 198 2.14 5.74 8.76
CA ALA A 198 3.34 5.87 7.93
C ALA A 198 3.74 4.52 7.32
N ARG A 199 3.66 3.43 8.09
CA ARG A 199 3.97 2.08 7.61
C ARG A 199 3.03 1.63 6.51
N VAL A 200 1.71 1.85 6.66
CA VAL A 200 0.71 1.51 5.63
C VAL A 200 0.96 2.32 4.37
N ILE A 201 1.16 3.63 4.48
CA ILE A 201 1.49 4.50 3.34
C ILE A 201 2.74 4.02 2.61
N LEU A 202 3.82 3.72 3.32
CA LEU A 202 5.06 3.22 2.71
C LEU A 202 4.89 1.83 2.09
N HIS A 203 3.97 1.00 2.60
CA HIS A 203 3.62 -0.29 2.00
C HIS A 203 2.88 -0.10 0.67
N GLU A 204 1.85 0.76 0.65
CA GLU A 204 1.09 1.05 -0.57
C GLU A 204 1.94 1.82 -1.60
N TYR A 205 2.86 2.66 -1.13
CA TYR A 205 3.80 3.35 -2.01
C TYR A 205 4.77 2.41 -2.72
N ASP A 206 5.16 1.28 -2.10
CA ASP A 206 5.93 0.24 -2.80
C ASP A 206 5.17 -0.25 -4.05
N HIS A 207 3.86 -0.44 -3.97
CA HIS A 207 3.05 -0.82 -5.13
C HIS A 207 3.05 0.23 -6.24
N MET A 208 3.19 1.52 -5.90
CA MET A 208 3.35 2.61 -6.88
C MET A 208 4.70 2.55 -7.61
N LEU A 209 5.68 1.88 -7.04
CA LEU A 209 6.99 1.64 -7.63
C LEU A 209 7.10 0.27 -8.34
N GLY A 210 5.99 -0.47 -8.48
CA GLY A 210 6.01 -1.85 -8.99
C GLY A 210 6.68 -2.84 -8.03
N GLN A 211 6.83 -2.48 -6.76
CA GLN A 211 7.47 -3.27 -5.72
C GLN A 211 6.44 -3.80 -4.71
N ASN A 212 6.89 -4.63 -3.79
CA ASN A 212 6.08 -5.12 -2.69
C ASN A 212 6.94 -5.44 -1.45
N PHE A 213 6.29 -5.71 -0.33
CA PHE A 213 6.94 -5.93 0.97
C PHE A 213 7.91 -7.11 1.01
N THR A 214 7.82 -8.09 0.10
CA THR A 214 8.75 -9.22 0.05
C THR A 214 10.15 -8.81 -0.38
N MET A 215 10.26 -7.73 -1.17
CA MET A 215 11.52 -7.14 -1.62
C MET A 215 12.24 -6.37 -0.50
N ARG A 216 11.57 -6.12 0.64
CA ARG A 216 12.13 -5.43 1.81
C ARG A 216 12.83 -6.35 2.80
N VAL A 217 12.90 -7.64 2.51
CA VAL A 217 13.54 -8.63 3.39
C VAL A 217 14.59 -9.44 2.62
N SER A 218 15.55 -10.03 3.35
CA SER A 218 16.53 -10.91 2.70
C SER A 218 15.87 -12.18 2.16
N ARG A 219 16.40 -12.70 1.06
CA ARG A 219 15.99 -13.97 0.44
C ARG A 219 15.81 -15.11 1.46
N VAL A 220 16.76 -15.25 2.38
CA VAL A 220 16.70 -16.31 3.43
C VAL A 220 15.48 -16.15 4.34
N LYS A 221 15.12 -14.90 4.71
CA LYS A 221 13.93 -14.63 5.53
C LYS A 221 12.67 -14.96 4.76
N LEU A 222 12.59 -14.54 3.48
CA LEU A 222 11.45 -14.82 2.61
C LEU A 222 11.25 -16.33 2.43
N GLU A 223 12.29 -17.09 2.05
CA GLU A 223 12.22 -18.53 1.87
C GLU A 223 11.75 -19.27 3.14
N ARG A 224 12.24 -18.86 4.31
CA ARG A 224 11.77 -19.43 5.59
C ARG A 224 10.28 -19.18 5.82
N ALA A 225 9.81 -17.97 5.52
CA ALA A 225 8.38 -17.60 5.68
C ALA A 225 7.52 -18.40 4.70
N LEU A 226 7.92 -18.54 3.44
CA LEU A 226 7.21 -19.33 2.43
C LEU A 226 7.15 -20.81 2.80
N LYS A 227 8.24 -21.40 3.27
CA LYS A 227 8.27 -22.80 3.78
C LYS A 227 7.32 -22.99 4.98
N ALA A 228 7.25 -22.00 5.88
CA ALA A 228 6.32 -22.04 7.01
C ALA A 228 4.87 -21.94 6.55
N LEU A 229 4.55 -21.04 5.60
CA LEU A 229 3.23 -20.90 4.99
C LEU A 229 2.79 -22.21 4.33
N SER A 230 3.61 -22.80 3.46
CA SER A 230 3.33 -24.09 2.78
C SER A 230 3.01 -25.21 3.78
N LYS A 231 3.81 -25.35 4.85
CA LYS A 231 3.53 -26.33 5.91
C LYS A 231 2.18 -26.09 6.58
N LYS A 232 1.84 -24.84 6.88
CA LYS A 232 0.55 -24.45 7.50
C LYS A 232 -0.63 -24.78 6.57
N THR A 233 -0.53 -24.47 5.28
CA THR A 233 -1.54 -24.76 4.28
C THR A 233 -1.77 -26.25 4.11
N LYS A 234 -0.70 -27.05 3.97
CA LYS A 234 -0.78 -28.53 3.89
C LYS A 234 -1.43 -29.14 5.14
N LYS A 235 -1.12 -28.62 6.33
CA LYS A 235 -1.75 -29.07 7.59
C LYS A 235 -3.26 -28.77 7.61
N TYR A 236 -3.65 -27.56 7.19
CA TYR A 236 -5.05 -27.14 7.12
C TYR A 236 -5.86 -28.02 6.15
N GLN A 237 -5.34 -28.25 4.94
CA GLN A 237 -5.99 -29.13 3.93
C GLN A 237 -6.15 -30.56 4.44
N ARG A 238 -5.14 -31.13 5.09
CA ARG A 238 -5.22 -32.47 5.68
C ARG A 238 -6.27 -32.59 6.80
N ASN A 239 -6.44 -31.52 7.60
CA ASN A 239 -7.45 -31.53 8.66
C ASN A 239 -8.86 -31.41 8.06
N LYS A 240 -9.04 -30.56 7.03
CA LYS A 240 -10.32 -30.39 6.32
C LYS A 240 -10.77 -31.67 5.59
N ALA A 241 -9.84 -32.46 5.07
CA ALA A 241 -10.14 -33.74 4.41
C ALA A 241 -10.48 -34.87 5.39
N LYS A 242 -10.34 -34.67 6.70
CA LYS A 242 -10.67 -35.65 7.75
C LYS A 242 -11.96 -35.33 8.51
N SER A 243 -12.50 -34.11 8.33
CA SER A 243 -13.79 -33.67 8.86
C SER A 243 -14.89 -33.81 7.80
#